data_418b698dcd9606b135f56bb57784c05a
#
_entry.id   418b698dcd9606b135f56bb57784c05a
#
_cell.length_a   1.000
_cell.length_b   1.000
_cell.length_c   1.000
_cell.angle_alpha   90.00
_cell.angle_beta   90.00
_cell.angle_gamma   90.00
#
_symmetry.space_group_name_H-M   'P 1'
#
loop_
_entity.id
_entity.type
_entity.pdbx_description
1 polymer ?
#
loop_
_entity_poly.entity_id
_entity_poly.type
_entity_poly.pdbx_seq_one_letter_code
_entity_poly.pdbx_strand_id
1 'polypeptide(L)'
;MSPRRRVRERVLRSDYPVITSRRNHKLKAHDGRAEKLNYNQSQRQSTVMTETAKILTNEDEAPIRNGIVAYLEDSGFTMLEATNGSSGLELFRREAPDLVLCDLRLPGLDGLEVLATITSESPETPVIVVSGVSLLSYAVQALKRGAWDYVTKPIHDMAVLENAVRRALKHAELVRQNREYRENLETLNRELTETLQQLQDDEKAGRAIQFQLLPQDNTRFGPYRFRRRLYPSMYLSGDFMDYFPIDDQHIGFYMADVSGHGAASAFVTVMLHTLIVQYRDTLWQTVDMTILHPQQVLQRLNRDYCRQNLDKHLTMLYGVIDLESNSLVYSSGGQFPCPFLYDGEEVQMLDCRGRPVGLFDDAEFSVRQIDLPETFDLVLVSDGILELMPVDTLQQRYSALLSRSQGTALDLDEMTAGLDVLADKHL
;
A
#
# COMPACT_ATOMS: atom_id res chain seq x y z
N MET A 1 21.65 63.20 27.08
CA MET A 1 21.66 63.07 25.61
C MET A 1 22.50 61.82 25.29
N SER A 2 21.87 60.71 25.00
CA SER A 2 22.52 59.44 24.70
C SER A 2 22.13 59.06 23.26
N PRO A 3 23.06 58.66 22.37
CA PRO A 3 22.71 58.26 21.01
C PRO A 3 22.34 56.77 20.95
N ARG A 4 21.13 56.53 20.47
CA ARG A 4 20.60 55.18 20.13
C ARG A 4 21.44 54.57 19.00
N ARG A 5 22.10 53.43 19.26
CA ARG A 5 22.66 52.52 18.26
C ARG A 5 21.51 51.72 17.62
N ARG A 6 21.29 51.91 16.32
CA ARG A 6 20.46 51.04 15.48
C ARG A 6 21.25 49.76 15.22
N VAL A 7 20.71 48.64 15.67
CA VAL A 7 21.15 47.30 15.24
C VAL A 7 20.54 47.07 13.85
N ARG A 8 21.39 46.90 12.84
CA ARG A 8 20.99 46.48 11.50
C ARG A 8 20.79 44.95 11.54
N GLU A 9 19.57 44.51 11.40
CA GLU A 9 19.24 43.12 11.02
C GLU A 9 19.86 42.82 9.65
N ARG A 10 20.84 41.93 9.62
CA ARG A 10 21.29 41.29 8.39
C ARG A 10 20.37 40.12 8.14
N VAL A 11 19.43 40.29 7.22
CA VAL A 11 18.69 39.19 6.61
C VAL A 11 19.69 38.40 5.78
N LEU A 12 20.04 37.21 6.25
CA LEU A 12 20.78 36.24 5.45
C LEU A 12 19.80 35.65 4.41
N ARG A 13 19.89 36.15 3.18
CA ARG A 13 19.32 35.48 2.01
C ARG A 13 20.14 34.20 1.76
N SER A 14 19.52 33.05 1.88
CA SER A 14 20.08 31.80 1.41
C SER A 14 19.94 31.73 -0.12
N ASP A 15 21.06 32.00 -0.82
CA ASP A 15 21.16 31.73 -2.25
C ASP A 15 21.39 30.25 -2.46
N TYR A 16 20.32 29.46 -2.53
CA TYR A 16 20.37 28.15 -3.15
C TYR A 16 19.81 28.26 -4.57
N PRO A 17 20.54 27.86 -5.61
CA PRO A 17 19.99 27.81 -6.95
C PRO A 17 18.93 26.72 -7.02
N VAL A 18 17.69 27.13 -7.32
CA VAL A 18 16.61 26.22 -7.71
C VAL A 18 16.97 25.66 -9.10
N ILE A 19 17.52 24.47 -9.14
CA ILE A 19 17.73 23.74 -10.39
C ILE A 19 16.38 23.17 -10.83
N THR A 20 15.68 23.89 -11.68
CA THR A 20 14.56 23.34 -12.46
C THR A 20 15.11 22.50 -13.59
N SER A 21 15.34 21.22 -13.35
CA SER A 21 15.64 20.25 -14.39
C SER A 21 14.35 19.86 -15.11
N ARG A 22 14.05 20.51 -16.25
CA ARG A 22 13.17 19.95 -17.27
C ARG A 22 13.94 18.84 -18.01
N ARG A 23 13.98 17.66 -17.50
CA ARG A 23 14.27 16.47 -18.30
C ARG A 23 12.97 15.94 -18.90
N ASN A 24 12.86 16.07 -20.20
CA ASN A 24 11.93 15.28 -21.02
C ASN A 24 12.28 13.81 -20.86
N HIS A 25 11.66 13.13 -19.91
CA HIS A 25 11.60 11.68 -19.95
C HIS A 25 10.63 11.28 -21.06
N LYS A 26 11.21 10.86 -22.19
CA LYS A 26 10.55 9.92 -23.08
C LYS A 26 10.32 8.65 -22.24
N LEU A 27 9.17 8.56 -21.62
CA LEU A 27 8.64 7.31 -21.12
C LEU A 27 8.56 6.36 -22.31
N LYS A 28 9.44 5.37 -22.34
CA LYS A 28 9.28 4.21 -23.19
C LYS A 28 7.94 3.59 -22.83
N ALA A 29 7.05 3.60 -23.82
CA ALA A 29 5.79 2.90 -23.77
C ALA A 29 6.08 1.40 -23.58
N HIS A 30 6.09 0.93 -22.35
CA HIS A 30 5.94 -0.48 -22.04
C HIS A 30 4.47 -0.73 -21.76
N ASP A 31 3.91 -1.39 -22.73
CA ASP A 31 2.74 -2.26 -22.66
C ASP A 31 1.39 -1.67 -22.24
N GLY A 32 0.99 -0.58 -22.90
CA GLY A 32 -0.44 -0.22 -22.97
C GLY A 32 -1.30 -1.17 -23.83
N ARG A 33 -0.77 -2.36 -24.22
CA ARG A 33 -1.53 -3.38 -24.97
C ARG A 33 -2.40 -4.25 -24.09
N ALA A 34 -2.01 -4.54 -22.86
CA ALA A 34 -2.80 -5.39 -21.97
C ALA A 34 -4.03 -4.65 -21.40
N GLU A 35 -3.88 -3.39 -20.97
CA GLU A 35 -5.02 -2.60 -20.48
C GLU A 35 -6.00 -2.20 -21.58
N LYS A 36 -5.50 -1.88 -22.79
CA LYS A 36 -6.40 -1.64 -23.95
C LYS A 36 -7.07 -2.90 -24.47
N LEU A 37 -6.47 -4.07 -24.29
CA LEU A 37 -7.12 -5.34 -24.62
C LEU A 37 -8.27 -5.66 -23.66
N ASN A 38 -8.10 -5.42 -22.37
CA ASN A 38 -9.18 -5.65 -21.38
C ASN A 38 -10.29 -4.59 -21.47
N TYR A 39 -9.97 -3.32 -21.73
CA TYR A 39 -11.00 -2.28 -21.95
C TYR A 39 -11.76 -2.50 -23.26
N ASN A 40 -11.11 -2.94 -24.34
CA ASN A 40 -11.77 -3.29 -25.60
C ASN A 40 -12.50 -4.64 -25.55
N GLN A 41 -12.13 -5.56 -24.66
CA GLN A 41 -12.92 -6.78 -24.44
C GLN A 41 -14.20 -6.49 -23.67
N SER A 42 -14.18 -5.61 -22.66
CA SER A 42 -15.40 -5.18 -21.97
C SER A 42 -16.34 -4.33 -22.85
N GLN A 43 -15.81 -3.55 -23.80
CA GLN A 43 -16.63 -2.84 -24.80
C GLN A 43 -17.09 -3.75 -25.94
N ARG A 44 -16.36 -4.83 -26.27
CA ARG A 44 -16.79 -5.83 -27.26
C ARG A 44 -17.81 -6.81 -26.71
N GLN A 45 -17.91 -6.98 -25.41
CA GLN A 45 -18.97 -7.77 -24.78
C GLN A 45 -20.33 -7.05 -24.72
N SER A 46 -20.40 -5.73 -24.96
CA SER A 46 -21.66 -5.04 -25.10
C SER A 46 -22.21 -5.04 -26.54
N THR A 47 -21.58 -5.76 -27.47
CA THR A 47 -22.12 -6.10 -28.80
C THR A 47 -22.16 -7.63 -28.95
N VAL A 48 -22.54 -8.34 -27.90
CA VAL A 48 -22.97 -9.73 -28.00
C VAL A 48 -24.34 -9.68 -28.63
N MET A 49 -24.46 -10.33 -29.77
CA MET A 49 -25.71 -10.70 -30.41
C MET A 49 -26.71 -11.02 -29.31
N THR A 50 -27.79 -10.24 -29.25
CA THR A 50 -28.94 -10.53 -28.42
C THR A 50 -29.45 -11.91 -28.83
N GLU A 51 -29.03 -12.98 -28.14
CA GLU A 51 -29.84 -14.16 -28.12
C GLU A 51 -31.22 -13.70 -27.71
N THR A 52 -32.19 -13.93 -28.56
CA THR A 52 -33.56 -13.53 -28.31
C THR A 52 -34.02 -14.27 -27.07
N ALA A 53 -34.40 -13.54 -25.99
CA ALA A 53 -34.78 -14.17 -24.73
C ALA A 53 -35.91 -15.21 -24.99
N LYS A 54 -35.76 -16.38 -24.39
CA LYS A 54 -36.75 -17.47 -24.48
C LYS A 54 -37.83 -17.27 -23.43
N ILE A 55 -39.08 -17.16 -23.87
CA ILE A 55 -40.22 -16.99 -22.99
C ILE A 55 -41.11 -18.21 -23.08
N LEU A 56 -41.41 -18.87 -21.98
CA LEU A 56 -42.39 -19.91 -21.91
C LEU A 56 -43.75 -19.32 -21.55
N THR A 57 -44.75 -19.50 -22.41
CA THR A 57 -46.16 -19.20 -22.09
C THR A 57 -46.88 -20.50 -21.74
N ASN A 58 -47.46 -20.54 -20.51
CA ASN A 58 -48.29 -21.66 -20.05
C ASN A 58 -49.73 -21.18 -19.90
N GLU A 59 -50.55 -21.50 -20.91
CA GLU A 59 -51.89 -20.97 -21.14
C GLU A 59 -52.74 -22.02 -21.85
N ASP A 60 -53.89 -22.41 -21.30
CA ASP A 60 -54.74 -23.44 -21.85
C ASP A 60 -55.65 -22.90 -22.96
N GLU A 61 -56.10 -21.63 -22.86
CA GLU A 61 -56.94 -21.00 -23.84
C GLU A 61 -56.19 -20.65 -25.14
N ALA A 62 -56.41 -21.44 -26.22
CA ALA A 62 -55.71 -21.27 -27.49
C ALA A 62 -55.80 -19.85 -28.10
N PRO A 63 -56.92 -19.11 -28.07
CA PRO A 63 -56.96 -17.76 -28.61
C PRO A 63 -56.07 -16.77 -27.85
N ILE A 64 -55.96 -16.90 -26.50
CA ILE A 64 -55.13 -16.06 -25.66
C ILE A 64 -53.66 -16.43 -25.86
N ARG A 65 -53.34 -17.71 -25.81
CA ARG A 65 -51.99 -18.20 -26.04
C ARG A 65 -51.42 -17.76 -27.38
N ASN A 66 -52.19 -17.98 -28.49
CA ASN A 66 -51.77 -17.59 -29.84
C ASN A 66 -51.57 -16.07 -29.94
N GLY A 67 -52.43 -15.26 -29.30
CA GLY A 67 -52.30 -13.80 -29.28
C GLY A 67 -51.03 -13.34 -28.56
N ILE A 68 -50.71 -13.93 -27.40
CA ILE A 68 -49.47 -13.64 -26.63
C ILE A 68 -48.25 -14.04 -27.44
N VAL A 69 -48.23 -15.26 -28.00
CA VAL A 69 -47.12 -15.77 -28.80
C VAL A 69 -46.84 -14.89 -29.99
N ALA A 70 -47.86 -14.64 -30.84
CA ALA A 70 -47.66 -13.82 -32.03
C ALA A 70 -47.13 -12.41 -31.72
N TYR A 71 -47.65 -11.76 -30.68
CA TYR A 71 -47.24 -10.41 -30.33
C TYR A 71 -45.78 -10.39 -29.78
N LEU A 72 -45.41 -11.33 -28.91
CA LEU A 72 -44.06 -11.36 -28.32
C LEU A 72 -42.99 -11.85 -29.32
N GLU A 73 -43.37 -12.72 -30.28
CA GLU A 73 -42.48 -13.06 -31.41
C GLU A 73 -42.22 -11.84 -32.31
N ASP A 74 -43.26 -11.06 -32.62
CA ASP A 74 -43.12 -9.80 -33.35
C ASP A 74 -42.25 -8.77 -32.57
N SER A 75 -42.28 -8.82 -31.24
CA SER A 75 -41.43 -8.00 -30.37
C SER A 75 -40.00 -8.53 -30.25
N GLY A 76 -39.65 -9.63 -30.91
CA GLY A 76 -38.30 -10.17 -31.00
C GLY A 76 -37.95 -11.20 -29.92
N PHE A 77 -38.90 -11.82 -29.24
CA PHE A 77 -38.70 -12.91 -28.30
C PHE A 77 -38.85 -14.30 -28.95
N THR A 78 -38.17 -15.29 -28.38
CA THR A 78 -38.40 -16.70 -28.77
C THR A 78 -39.44 -17.32 -27.86
N MET A 79 -40.55 -17.81 -28.42
CA MET A 79 -41.66 -18.33 -27.64
C MET A 79 -41.66 -19.86 -27.54
N LEU A 80 -41.90 -20.35 -26.31
CA LEU A 80 -42.21 -21.75 -26.00
C LEU A 80 -43.64 -21.82 -25.49
N GLU A 81 -44.38 -22.83 -25.92
CA GLU A 81 -45.80 -22.95 -25.61
C GLU A 81 -46.12 -24.21 -24.82
N ALA A 82 -46.90 -24.07 -23.75
CA ALA A 82 -47.49 -25.18 -23.02
C ALA A 82 -48.97 -24.91 -22.77
N THR A 83 -49.74 -25.98 -22.78
CA THR A 83 -51.21 -25.95 -22.63
C THR A 83 -51.71 -26.36 -21.27
N ASN A 84 -50.85 -26.82 -20.38
CA ASN A 84 -51.19 -27.24 -19.03
C ASN A 84 -49.98 -27.18 -18.11
N GLY A 85 -50.17 -27.21 -16.81
CA GLY A 85 -49.08 -27.06 -15.81
C GLY A 85 -47.98 -28.10 -15.90
N SER A 86 -48.34 -29.35 -16.19
CA SER A 86 -47.36 -30.44 -16.28
C SER A 86 -46.43 -30.31 -17.48
N SER A 87 -47.00 -30.00 -18.67
CA SER A 87 -46.21 -29.75 -19.88
C SER A 87 -45.37 -28.47 -19.76
N GLY A 88 -45.87 -27.46 -19.03
CA GLY A 88 -45.14 -26.24 -18.75
C GLY A 88 -43.88 -26.52 -17.90
N LEU A 89 -44.00 -27.31 -16.85
CA LEU A 89 -42.84 -27.69 -16.01
C LEU A 89 -41.83 -28.58 -16.75
N GLU A 90 -42.31 -29.45 -17.64
CA GLU A 90 -41.40 -30.29 -18.44
C GLU A 90 -40.61 -29.43 -19.43
N LEU A 91 -41.27 -28.48 -20.13
CA LEU A 91 -40.62 -27.53 -21.02
C LEU A 91 -39.66 -26.59 -20.25
N PHE A 92 -40.06 -26.10 -19.09
CA PHE A 92 -39.21 -25.28 -18.22
C PHE A 92 -37.89 -25.96 -17.90
N ARG A 93 -37.93 -27.22 -17.43
CA ARG A 93 -36.74 -28.01 -17.08
C ARG A 93 -35.87 -28.36 -18.29
N ARG A 94 -36.47 -28.61 -19.45
CA ARG A 94 -35.77 -29.01 -20.67
C ARG A 94 -35.12 -27.83 -21.40
N GLU A 95 -35.85 -26.74 -21.53
CA GLU A 95 -35.47 -25.61 -22.40
C GLU A 95 -34.85 -24.44 -21.63
N ALA A 96 -34.95 -24.44 -20.29
CA ALA A 96 -34.47 -23.38 -19.40
C ALA A 96 -34.79 -21.98 -19.89
N PRO A 97 -36.09 -21.59 -19.96
CA PRO A 97 -36.49 -20.29 -20.46
C PRO A 97 -36.03 -19.14 -19.54
N ASP A 98 -35.79 -17.97 -20.11
CA ASP A 98 -35.39 -16.76 -19.42
C ASP A 98 -36.56 -16.12 -18.63
N LEU A 99 -37.81 -16.44 -18.98
CA LEU A 99 -39.02 -15.95 -18.33
C LEU A 99 -40.16 -16.93 -18.55
N VAL A 100 -41.08 -17.03 -17.57
CA VAL A 100 -42.31 -17.80 -17.68
C VAL A 100 -43.51 -16.91 -17.51
N LEU A 101 -44.44 -16.96 -18.48
CA LEU A 101 -45.81 -16.44 -18.38
C LEU A 101 -46.70 -17.61 -17.94
N CYS A 102 -47.40 -17.49 -16.83
CA CYS A 102 -48.19 -18.59 -16.26
C CYS A 102 -49.63 -18.14 -15.98
N ASP A 103 -50.58 -18.82 -16.58
CA ASP A 103 -51.97 -18.68 -16.13
C ASP A 103 -52.14 -19.42 -14.79
N LEU A 104 -52.96 -18.87 -13.91
CA LEU A 104 -53.32 -19.51 -12.66
C LEU A 104 -54.33 -20.64 -12.83
N ARG A 105 -55.15 -20.56 -13.85
CA ARG A 105 -56.18 -21.57 -14.13
C ARG A 105 -55.74 -22.53 -15.23
N LEU A 106 -54.93 -23.47 -14.87
CA LEU A 106 -54.48 -24.53 -15.79
C LEU A 106 -55.17 -25.85 -15.50
N PRO A 107 -55.48 -26.66 -16.54
CA PRO A 107 -56.02 -27.98 -16.33
C PRO A 107 -54.94 -28.93 -15.69
N GLY A 108 -55.37 -29.69 -14.70
CA GLY A 108 -54.53 -30.65 -14.02
C GLY A 108 -53.74 -30.03 -12.87
N LEU A 109 -52.55 -29.51 -13.15
CA LEU A 109 -51.70 -28.86 -12.17
C LEU A 109 -51.99 -27.37 -12.11
N ASP A 110 -52.36 -26.83 -10.93
CA ASP A 110 -52.69 -25.39 -10.74
C ASP A 110 -51.48 -24.49 -11.01
N GLY A 111 -51.71 -23.32 -11.60
CA GLY A 111 -50.67 -22.35 -11.91
C GLY A 111 -49.95 -21.84 -10.70
N LEU A 112 -50.54 -21.82 -9.49
CA LEU A 112 -49.85 -21.52 -8.22
C LEU A 112 -48.86 -22.61 -7.81
N GLU A 113 -49.14 -23.88 -8.17
CA GLU A 113 -48.21 -24.98 -7.94
C GLU A 113 -47.05 -24.96 -8.93
N VAL A 114 -47.35 -24.61 -10.21
CA VAL A 114 -46.31 -24.36 -11.23
C VAL A 114 -45.36 -23.25 -10.77
N LEU A 115 -45.90 -22.09 -10.36
CA LEU A 115 -45.14 -20.97 -9.84
C LEU A 115 -44.25 -21.40 -8.66
N ALA A 116 -44.83 -22.10 -7.67
CA ALA A 116 -44.07 -22.52 -6.48
C ALA A 116 -42.92 -23.48 -6.86
N THR A 117 -43.14 -24.38 -7.81
CA THR A 117 -42.13 -25.30 -8.32
C THR A 117 -41.02 -24.55 -9.02
N ILE A 118 -41.29 -23.64 -9.95
CA ILE A 118 -40.30 -22.86 -10.69
C ILE A 118 -39.51 -21.99 -9.74
N THR A 119 -40.18 -21.28 -8.81
CA THR A 119 -39.50 -20.43 -7.82
C THR A 119 -38.56 -21.23 -6.89
N SER A 120 -38.93 -22.48 -6.57
CA SER A 120 -38.07 -23.35 -5.76
C SER A 120 -36.87 -23.92 -6.53
N GLU A 121 -37.08 -24.32 -7.81
CA GLU A 121 -36.02 -24.91 -8.65
C GLU A 121 -35.08 -23.84 -9.24
N SER A 122 -35.60 -22.68 -9.59
CA SER A 122 -34.84 -21.56 -10.17
C SER A 122 -35.38 -20.21 -9.69
N PRO A 123 -34.97 -19.75 -8.50
CA PRO A 123 -35.47 -18.50 -7.91
C PRO A 123 -35.16 -17.26 -8.75
N GLU A 124 -34.21 -17.33 -9.67
CA GLU A 124 -33.78 -16.24 -10.55
C GLU A 124 -34.55 -16.18 -11.85
N THR A 125 -35.32 -17.24 -12.20
CA THR A 125 -36.19 -17.20 -13.38
C THR A 125 -37.48 -16.43 -13.07
N PRO A 126 -37.71 -15.27 -13.70
CA PRO A 126 -38.91 -14.48 -13.45
C PRO A 126 -40.17 -15.22 -13.94
N VAL A 127 -41.19 -15.26 -13.08
CA VAL A 127 -42.50 -15.76 -13.43
C VAL A 127 -43.50 -14.61 -13.38
N ILE A 128 -44.15 -14.31 -14.47
CA ILE A 128 -45.24 -13.35 -14.57
C ILE A 128 -46.55 -14.13 -14.65
N VAL A 129 -47.46 -13.81 -13.75
CA VAL A 129 -48.76 -14.46 -13.70
C VAL A 129 -49.73 -13.70 -14.61
N VAL A 130 -50.50 -14.42 -15.46
CA VAL A 130 -51.53 -13.87 -16.33
C VAL A 130 -52.88 -14.45 -15.91
N SER A 131 -53.78 -13.66 -15.31
CA SER A 131 -55.04 -14.19 -14.75
C SER A 131 -56.23 -13.25 -14.84
N GLY A 132 -57.45 -13.80 -14.72
CA GLY A 132 -58.72 -13.04 -14.85
C GLY A 132 -59.01 -12.10 -13.68
N VAL A 133 -59.70 -10.99 -13.96
CA VAL A 133 -59.99 -9.85 -13.02
C VAL A 133 -60.74 -10.27 -11.75
N SER A 134 -61.48 -11.36 -11.75
CA SER A 134 -62.27 -11.80 -10.58
C SER A 134 -61.48 -12.36 -9.41
N LEU A 135 -60.15 -12.37 -9.46
CA LEU A 135 -59.30 -13.08 -8.55
C LEU A 135 -58.12 -12.24 -7.99
N LEU A 136 -58.37 -10.98 -7.64
CA LEU A 136 -57.34 -10.10 -7.04
C LEU A 136 -56.65 -10.79 -5.81
N SER A 137 -57.37 -11.61 -5.07
CA SER A 137 -56.80 -12.41 -3.96
C SER A 137 -55.76 -13.43 -4.43
N TYR A 138 -55.93 -14.00 -5.63
CA TYR A 138 -54.96 -14.95 -6.20
C TYR A 138 -53.72 -14.25 -6.75
N ALA A 139 -53.85 -13.06 -7.31
CA ALA A 139 -52.71 -12.24 -7.73
C ALA A 139 -51.82 -11.90 -6.54
N VAL A 140 -52.42 -11.50 -5.41
CA VAL A 140 -51.70 -11.25 -4.14
C VAL A 140 -51.02 -12.52 -3.61
N GLN A 141 -51.68 -13.69 -3.73
CA GLN A 141 -51.10 -14.97 -3.36
C GLN A 141 -49.92 -15.33 -4.26
N ALA A 142 -50.05 -15.10 -5.58
CA ALA A 142 -48.97 -15.37 -6.53
C ALA A 142 -47.72 -14.50 -6.21
N LEU A 143 -47.89 -13.18 -5.98
CA LEU A 143 -46.78 -12.30 -5.58
C LEU A 143 -46.12 -12.76 -4.28
N LYS A 144 -46.91 -13.20 -3.26
CA LYS A 144 -46.36 -13.76 -1.99
C LYS A 144 -45.61 -15.07 -2.19
N ARG A 145 -45.92 -15.84 -3.28
CA ARG A 145 -45.24 -17.10 -3.62
C ARG A 145 -44.08 -16.91 -4.59
N GLY A 146 -43.69 -15.69 -4.89
CA GLY A 146 -42.53 -15.38 -5.69
C GLY A 146 -42.79 -15.04 -7.15
N ALA A 147 -44.02 -14.78 -7.53
CA ALA A 147 -44.28 -14.16 -8.87
C ALA A 147 -43.66 -12.75 -8.89
N TRP A 148 -42.98 -12.42 -9.98
CA TRP A 148 -42.28 -11.15 -10.12
C TRP A 148 -43.24 -10.01 -10.54
N ASP A 149 -44.30 -10.35 -11.32
CA ASP A 149 -45.31 -9.41 -11.72
C ASP A 149 -46.59 -10.18 -12.03
N TYR A 150 -47.68 -9.44 -12.29
CA TYR A 150 -48.93 -10.03 -12.71
C TYR A 150 -49.64 -9.16 -13.76
N VAL A 151 -50.35 -9.79 -14.72
CA VAL A 151 -51.13 -9.15 -15.78
C VAL A 151 -52.55 -9.67 -15.76
N THR A 152 -53.55 -8.74 -15.84
CA THR A 152 -54.94 -9.10 -15.83
C THR A 152 -55.50 -9.47 -17.22
N LYS A 153 -56.31 -10.53 -17.29
CA LYS A 153 -57.13 -10.85 -18.49
C LYS A 153 -58.52 -10.15 -18.38
N PRO A 154 -59.09 -9.67 -19.48
CA PRO A 154 -58.54 -9.69 -20.85
C PRO A 154 -57.40 -8.69 -21.01
N ILE A 155 -56.34 -9.07 -21.76
CA ILE A 155 -55.24 -8.18 -22.07
C ILE A 155 -55.70 -7.23 -23.17
N HIS A 156 -56.16 -6.05 -22.76
CA HIS A 156 -56.65 -5.04 -23.71
C HIS A 156 -55.54 -4.39 -24.53
N ASP A 157 -54.34 -4.32 -23.94
CA ASP A 157 -53.16 -3.73 -24.56
C ASP A 157 -51.97 -4.67 -24.32
N MET A 158 -51.51 -5.31 -25.38
CA MET A 158 -50.36 -6.23 -25.34
C MET A 158 -49.01 -5.52 -24.97
N ALA A 159 -48.93 -4.20 -25.16
CA ALA A 159 -47.77 -3.43 -24.75
C ALA A 159 -47.58 -3.45 -23.22
N VAL A 160 -48.67 -3.61 -22.44
CA VAL A 160 -48.57 -3.78 -20.98
C VAL A 160 -47.86 -5.09 -20.62
N LEU A 161 -48.17 -6.19 -21.30
CA LEU A 161 -47.52 -7.49 -21.12
C LEU A 161 -46.05 -7.41 -21.54
N GLU A 162 -45.76 -6.86 -22.70
CA GLU A 162 -44.39 -6.67 -23.18
C GLU A 162 -43.53 -5.87 -22.18
N ASN A 163 -44.06 -4.75 -21.69
CA ASN A 163 -43.36 -3.93 -20.69
C ASN A 163 -43.10 -4.69 -19.38
N ALA A 164 -44.04 -5.53 -18.93
CA ALA A 164 -43.83 -6.39 -17.75
C ALA A 164 -42.73 -7.42 -18.02
N VAL A 165 -42.71 -8.06 -19.18
CA VAL A 165 -41.67 -9.00 -19.61
C VAL A 165 -40.30 -8.35 -19.65
N ARG A 166 -40.17 -7.20 -20.34
CA ARG A 166 -38.89 -6.48 -20.44
C ARG A 166 -38.36 -6.04 -19.10
N ARG A 167 -39.23 -5.56 -18.20
CA ARG A 167 -38.83 -5.19 -16.82
C ARG A 167 -38.32 -6.39 -16.02
N ALA A 168 -39.05 -7.52 -16.09
CA ALA A 168 -38.69 -8.73 -15.37
C ALA A 168 -37.37 -9.31 -15.89
N LEU A 169 -37.15 -9.41 -17.19
CA LEU A 169 -35.90 -9.85 -17.80
C LEU A 169 -34.74 -8.93 -17.41
N LYS A 170 -34.93 -7.59 -17.46
CA LYS A 170 -33.86 -6.65 -17.04
C LYS A 170 -33.52 -6.76 -15.56
N HIS A 171 -34.53 -6.96 -14.73
CA HIS A 171 -34.29 -7.16 -13.30
C HIS A 171 -33.55 -8.49 -13.03
N ALA A 172 -33.94 -9.59 -13.69
CA ALA A 172 -33.25 -10.88 -13.58
C ALA A 172 -31.77 -10.78 -13.97
N GLU A 173 -31.50 -10.10 -15.08
CA GLU A 173 -30.13 -9.86 -15.54
C GLU A 173 -29.29 -9.07 -14.51
N LEU A 174 -29.87 -8.01 -13.92
CA LEU A 174 -29.19 -7.24 -12.86
C LEU A 174 -28.92 -8.05 -11.60
N VAL A 175 -29.85 -8.93 -11.20
CA VAL A 175 -29.66 -9.83 -10.04
C VAL A 175 -28.52 -10.81 -10.31
N ARG A 176 -28.49 -11.41 -11.51
CA ARG A 176 -27.43 -12.34 -11.94
C ARG A 176 -26.07 -11.64 -11.96
N GLN A 177 -25.97 -10.48 -12.61
CA GLN A 177 -24.72 -9.70 -12.63
C GLN A 177 -24.24 -9.31 -11.23
N ASN A 178 -25.16 -8.90 -10.34
CA ASN A 178 -24.80 -8.53 -8.98
C ASN A 178 -24.23 -9.73 -8.21
N ARG A 179 -24.79 -10.93 -8.39
CA ARG A 179 -24.26 -12.15 -7.80
C ARG A 179 -22.85 -12.46 -8.31
N GLU A 180 -22.66 -12.46 -9.62
CA GLU A 180 -21.35 -12.71 -10.25
C GLU A 180 -20.29 -11.71 -9.76
N TYR A 181 -20.64 -10.41 -9.68
CA TYR A 181 -19.73 -9.39 -9.13
C TYR A 181 -19.37 -9.65 -7.66
N ARG A 182 -20.33 -10.06 -6.84
CA ARG A 182 -20.07 -10.38 -5.43
C ARG A 182 -19.11 -11.56 -5.27
N GLU A 183 -19.35 -12.64 -5.99
CA GLU A 183 -18.51 -13.85 -5.98
C GLU A 183 -17.07 -13.52 -6.43
N ASN A 184 -16.93 -12.70 -7.49
CA ASN A 184 -15.62 -12.23 -7.96
C ASN A 184 -14.93 -11.33 -6.93
N LEU A 185 -15.66 -10.38 -6.31
CA LEU A 185 -15.09 -9.52 -5.27
C LEU A 185 -14.64 -10.30 -4.03
N GLU A 186 -15.40 -11.30 -3.59
CA GLU A 186 -15.03 -12.16 -2.47
C GLU A 186 -13.76 -12.95 -2.77
N THR A 187 -13.64 -13.47 -4.01
CA THR A 187 -12.43 -14.19 -4.45
C THR A 187 -11.22 -13.28 -4.49
N LEU A 188 -11.33 -12.10 -5.11
CA LEU A 188 -10.23 -11.12 -5.19
C LEU A 188 -9.81 -10.59 -3.81
N ASN A 189 -10.78 -10.36 -2.90
CA ASN A 189 -10.47 -9.94 -1.54
C ASN A 189 -9.69 -11.00 -0.77
N ARG A 190 -10.04 -12.29 -0.96
CA ARG A 190 -9.30 -13.38 -0.33
C ARG A 190 -7.86 -13.45 -0.86
N GLU A 191 -7.67 -13.44 -2.18
CA GLU A 191 -6.35 -13.46 -2.81
C GLU A 191 -5.49 -12.27 -2.37
N LEU A 192 -6.08 -11.06 -2.32
CA LEU A 192 -5.40 -9.86 -1.85
C LEU A 192 -4.96 -10.00 -0.39
N THR A 193 -5.85 -10.50 0.48
CA THR A 193 -5.55 -10.68 1.91
C THR A 193 -4.42 -11.69 2.11
N GLU A 194 -4.44 -12.82 1.41
CA GLU A 194 -3.39 -13.83 1.46
C GLU A 194 -2.05 -13.26 0.98
N THR A 195 -2.05 -12.50 -0.12
CA THR A 195 -0.84 -11.85 -0.66
C THR A 195 -0.26 -10.83 0.32
N LEU A 196 -1.11 -9.98 0.91
CA LEU A 196 -0.68 -8.98 1.90
C LEU A 196 -0.10 -9.65 3.15
N GLN A 197 -0.71 -10.74 3.62
CA GLN A 197 -0.18 -11.48 4.77
C GLN A 197 1.20 -12.06 4.47
N GLN A 198 1.38 -12.64 3.28
CA GLN A 198 2.68 -13.18 2.87
C GLN A 198 3.75 -12.08 2.80
N LEU A 199 3.43 -10.94 2.19
CA LEU A 199 4.36 -9.79 2.14
C LEU A 199 4.76 -9.31 3.53
N GLN A 200 3.80 -9.22 4.47
CA GLN A 200 4.08 -8.83 5.84
C GLN A 200 4.99 -9.85 6.57
N ASP A 201 4.80 -11.13 6.33
CA ASP A 201 5.61 -12.16 6.96
C ASP A 201 7.03 -12.17 6.38
N ASP A 202 7.20 -11.95 5.08
CA ASP A 202 8.51 -11.76 4.43
C ASP A 202 9.24 -10.53 4.96
N GLU A 203 8.54 -9.40 5.14
CA GLU A 203 9.11 -8.18 5.74
C GLU A 203 9.52 -8.39 7.20
N LYS A 204 8.72 -9.10 8.01
CA LYS A 204 9.09 -9.45 9.40
C LYS A 204 10.35 -10.31 9.45
N ALA A 205 10.47 -11.29 8.56
CA ALA A 205 11.66 -12.12 8.46
C ALA A 205 12.90 -11.28 8.09
N GLY A 206 12.78 -10.39 7.12
CA GLY A 206 13.83 -9.45 6.73
C GLY A 206 14.26 -8.54 7.90
N ARG A 207 13.30 -8.02 8.67
CA ARG A 207 13.55 -7.23 9.88
C ARG A 207 14.39 -8.01 10.90
N ALA A 208 14.03 -9.26 11.17
CA ALA A 208 14.77 -10.08 12.13
C ALA A 208 16.24 -10.22 11.74
N ILE A 209 16.54 -10.39 10.44
CA ILE A 209 17.90 -10.45 9.92
C ILE A 209 18.62 -9.09 10.11
N GLN A 210 17.99 -7.98 9.72
CA GLN A 210 18.57 -6.65 9.87
C GLN A 210 18.89 -6.32 11.34
N PHE A 211 17.99 -6.67 12.27
CA PHE A 211 18.20 -6.44 13.71
C PHE A 211 19.32 -7.29 14.30
N GLN A 212 19.59 -8.48 13.76
CA GLN A 212 20.72 -9.31 14.18
C GLN A 212 22.09 -8.70 13.80
N LEU A 213 22.14 -7.84 12.79
CA LEU A 213 23.36 -7.15 12.37
C LEU A 213 23.67 -5.92 13.23
N LEU A 214 22.68 -5.39 13.96
CA LEU A 214 22.90 -4.24 14.85
C LEU A 214 23.79 -4.63 16.03
N PRO A 215 24.69 -3.71 16.48
CA PRO A 215 25.54 -3.96 17.63
C PRO A 215 24.72 -4.18 18.91
N GLN A 216 25.27 -4.87 19.89
CA GLN A 216 24.61 -5.04 21.19
C GLN A 216 24.43 -3.69 21.87
N ASP A 217 23.22 -3.42 22.40
CA ASP A 217 23.00 -2.23 23.21
C ASP A 217 23.86 -2.26 24.48
N ASN A 218 24.23 -1.07 24.95
CA ASN A 218 24.98 -0.90 26.18
C ASN A 218 26.37 -1.62 26.20
N THR A 219 27.10 -1.52 25.10
CA THR A 219 28.43 -2.08 24.93
C THR A 219 29.51 -1.13 25.49
N ARG A 220 30.56 -1.65 26.08
CA ARG A 220 31.71 -0.88 26.57
C ARG A 220 33.01 -1.26 25.86
N PHE A 221 33.75 -0.25 25.44
CA PHE A 221 35.09 -0.36 24.89
C PHE A 221 36.01 0.57 25.68
N GLY A 222 36.87 0.02 26.52
CA GLY A 222 37.68 0.82 27.44
C GLY A 222 36.82 1.72 28.35
N PRO A 223 37.07 3.05 28.39
CA PRO A 223 36.27 3.99 29.19
C PRO A 223 34.92 4.33 28.53
N TYR A 224 34.73 4.07 27.23
CA TYR A 224 33.58 4.50 26.50
C TYR A 224 32.42 3.51 26.59
N ARG A 225 31.19 4.05 26.68
CA ARG A 225 29.95 3.29 26.72
C ARG A 225 29.09 3.69 25.51
N PHE A 226 28.73 2.71 24.71
CA PHE A 226 27.86 2.89 23.55
C PHE A 226 26.45 2.38 23.87
N ARG A 227 25.45 3.20 23.57
CA ARG A 227 24.02 2.87 23.69
C ARG A 227 23.32 3.15 22.38
N ARG A 228 22.28 2.41 22.08
CA ARG A 228 21.46 2.61 20.88
C ARG A 228 19.98 2.47 21.18
N ARG A 229 19.19 3.16 20.38
CA ARG A 229 17.76 2.94 20.24
C ARG A 229 17.41 3.00 18.76
N LEU A 230 16.51 2.12 18.30
CA LEU A 230 16.01 2.09 16.93
C LEU A 230 14.50 1.91 16.97
N TYR A 231 13.78 2.87 16.39
CA TYR A 231 12.34 2.89 16.27
C TYR A 231 11.98 2.88 14.77
N PRO A 232 11.87 1.71 14.14
CA PRO A 232 11.55 1.64 12.72
C PRO A 232 10.11 2.09 12.48
N SER A 233 9.90 2.98 11.52
CA SER A 233 8.58 3.45 11.08
C SER A 233 7.80 2.37 10.31
N MET A 234 8.49 1.36 9.79
CA MET A 234 7.97 0.21 9.06
C MET A 234 8.70 -1.06 9.51
N TYR A 235 8.36 -2.21 8.92
CA TYR A 235 9.03 -3.46 9.25
C TYR A 235 10.54 -3.43 8.96
N LEU A 236 10.98 -2.75 7.90
CA LEU A 236 12.38 -2.63 7.48
C LEU A 236 12.82 -1.17 7.50
N SER A 237 14.05 -0.90 8.00
CA SER A 237 14.58 0.45 8.16
C SER A 237 15.65 0.78 7.12
N GLY A 238 15.63 2.02 6.59
CA GLY A 238 16.74 2.65 5.89
C GLY A 238 17.86 3.09 6.83
N ASP A 239 17.51 3.38 8.09
CA ASP A 239 18.46 3.74 9.12
C ASP A 239 19.26 2.52 9.59
N PHE A 240 20.57 2.72 9.76
CA PHE A 240 21.47 1.71 10.29
C PHE A 240 22.62 2.35 11.07
N MET A 241 23.05 1.67 12.12
CA MET A 241 24.19 2.11 12.93
C MET A 241 25.01 0.93 13.40
N ASP A 242 26.29 1.16 13.60
CA ASP A 242 27.19 0.18 14.21
C ASP A 242 28.31 0.86 14.99
N TYR A 243 28.86 0.14 15.97
CA TYR A 243 30.07 0.50 16.71
C TYR A 243 30.85 -0.75 17.08
N PHE A 244 32.13 -0.73 16.84
CA PHE A 244 32.98 -1.90 16.90
C PHE A 244 34.45 -1.53 17.26
N PRO A 245 35.21 -2.42 17.90
CA PRO A 245 36.63 -2.22 18.01
C PRO A 245 37.30 -2.45 16.66
N ILE A 246 38.18 -1.53 16.26
CA ILE A 246 39.01 -1.70 15.07
C ILE A 246 40.29 -2.46 15.49
N ASP A 247 40.92 -2.01 16.55
CA ASP A 247 42.08 -2.62 17.20
C ASP A 247 42.06 -2.31 18.70
N ASP A 248 43.17 -2.55 19.42
CA ASP A 248 43.27 -2.30 20.87
C ASP A 248 43.23 -0.81 21.27
N GLN A 249 43.42 0.10 20.30
CA GLN A 249 43.51 1.55 20.53
C GLN A 249 42.39 2.33 19.83
N HIS A 250 41.65 1.75 18.86
CA HIS A 250 40.71 2.45 18.06
C HIS A 250 39.31 1.83 18.07
N ILE A 251 38.30 2.68 18.22
CA ILE A 251 36.90 2.30 18.12
C ILE A 251 36.28 2.99 16.91
N GLY A 252 35.73 2.20 15.98
CA GLY A 252 34.97 2.69 14.86
C GLY A 252 33.47 2.76 15.19
N PHE A 253 32.79 3.78 14.68
CA PHE A 253 31.33 3.85 14.71
C PHE A 253 30.81 4.56 13.48
N TYR A 254 29.59 4.24 13.11
CA TYR A 254 28.89 4.97 12.06
C TYR A 254 27.38 4.95 12.26
N MET A 255 26.75 5.94 11.69
CA MET A 255 25.31 6.02 11.49
C MET A 255 25.05 6.38 10.04
N ALA A 256 24.08 5.72 9.42
CA ALA A 256 23.73 5.91 8.03
C ALA A 256 22.21 5.87 7.88
N ASP A 257 21.71 6.67 6.96
CA ASP A 257 20.32 6.68 6.50
C ASP A 257 20.28 6.55 4.99
N VAL A 258 19.62 5.49 4.51
CA VAL A 258 19.51 5.15 3.09
C VAL A 258 18.24 5.77 2.50
N SER A 259 18.37 6.47 1.40
CA SER A 259 17.26 7.14 0.71
C SER A 259 16.08 6.20 0.40
N GLY A 260 14.87 6.64 0.82
CA GLY A 260 13.62 5.89 0.67
C GLY A 260 13.43 4.83 1.77
N HIS A 261 12.43 3.96 1.62
CA HIS A 261 12.02 3.01 2.65
C HIS A 261 11.82 1.59 2.10
N GLY A 262 11.57 0.66 3.01
CA GLY A 262 11.23 -0.73 2.68
C GLY A 262 12.44 -1.61 2.36
N ALA A 263 12.19 -2.76 1.75
CA ALA A 263 13.19 -3.82 1.55
C ALA A 263 14.44 -3.37 0.78
N ALA A 264 14.28 -2.53 -0.25
CA ALA A 264 15.42 -2.06 -1.04
C ALA A 264 16.42 -1.24 -0.21
N SER A 265 15.94 -0.35 0.67
CA SER A 265 16.79 0.44 1.57
C SER A 265 17.44 -0.44 2.65
N ALA A 266 16.69 -1.41 3.19
CA ALA A 266 17.23 -2.37 4.16
C ALA A 266 18.34 -3.26 3.56
N PHE A 267 18.22 -3.70 2.31
CA PHE A 267 19.31 -4.43 1.65
C PHE A 267 20.57 -3.59 1.48
N VAL A 268 20.42 -2.30 1.23
CA VAL A 268 21.56 -1.37 1.16
C VAL A 268 22.23 -1.23 2.52
N THR A 269 21.49 -1.24 3.66
CA THR A 269 22.10 -1.22 4.99
C THR A 269 22.88 -2.50 5.29
N VAL A 270 22.37 -3.67 4.89
CA VAL A 270 23.08 -4.94 5.02
C VAL A 270 24.38 -4.93 4.20
N MET A 271 24.31 -4.41 2.95
CA MET A 271 25.50 -4.25 2.11
C MET A 271 26.52 -3.29 2.74
N LEU A 272 26.07 -2.14 3.27
CA LEU A 272 26.93 -1.20 3.98
C LEU A 272 27.66 -1.88 5.14
N HIS A 273 26.93 -2.57 6.00
CA HIS A 273 27.52 -3.31 7.11
C HIS A 273 28.57 -4.32 6.62
N THR A 274 28.25 -5.09 5.58
CA THR A 274 29.18 -6.08 5.00
C THR A 274 30.46 -5.44 4.48
N LEU A 275 30.37 -4.28 3.81
CA LEU A 275 31.53 -3.54 3.30
C LEU A 275 32.40 -3.01 4.44
N ILE A 276 31.79 -2.44 5.50
CA ILE A 276 32.55 -1.96 6.67
C ILE A 276 33.27 -3.12 7.38
N VAL A 277 32.60 -4.25 7.57
CA VAL A 277 33.22 -5.46 8.13
C VAL A 277 34.41 -5.92 7.26
N GLN A 278 34.23 -5.94 5.93
CA GLN A 278 35.30 -6.27 5.00
C GLN A 278 36.49 -5.29 5.12
N TYR A 279 36.26 -3.99 5.21
CA TYR A 279 37.34 -3.01 5.38
C TYR A 279 38.09 -3.20 6.71
N ARG A 280 37.37 -3.53 7.80
CA ARG A 280 37.99 -3.86 9.09
C ARG A 280 38.87 -5.12 9.00
N ASP A 281 38.34 -6.17 8.38
CA ASP A 281 39.07 -7.43 8.28
C ASP A 281 40.32 -7.31 7.38
N THR A 282 40.27 -6.40 6.36
CA THR A 282 41.42 -6.12 5.47
C THR A 282 42.58 -5.48 6.22
N LEU A 283 42.35 -4.73 7.31
CA LEU A 283 43.41 -4.18 8.16
C LEU A 283 44.37 -5.28 8.66
N TRP A 284 43.80 -6.40 9.11
CA TRP A 284 44.55 -7.52 9.65
C TRP A 284 45.21 -8.43 8.60
N GLN A 285 44.59 -8.51 7.43
CA GLN A 285 45.03 -9.40 6.34
C GLN A 285 46.09 -8.76 5.44
N THR A 286 45.97 -7.47 5.13
CA THR A 286 46.80 -6.78 4.13
C THR A 286 47.43 -5.47 4.62
N VAL A 287 47.28 -5.14 5.88
CA VAL A 287 47.72 -3.86 6.48
C VAL A 287 47.10 -2.63 5.80
N ASP A 288 45.89 -2.77 5.27
CA ASP A 288 45.13 -1.67 4.68
C ASP A 288 44.48 -0.83 5.81
N MET A 289 45.03 0.35 6.07
CA MET A 289 44.57 1.25 7.13
C MET A 289 43.32 2.07 6.80
N THR A 290 42.67 1.80 5.69
CA THR A 290 41.48 2.57 5.26
C THR A 290 40.43 2.74 6.36
N ILE A 291 40.17 1.69 7.15
CA ILE A 291 39.17 1.69 8.24
C ILE A 291 39.49 2.68 9.36
N LEU A 292 40.75 3.05 9.58
CA LEU A 292 41.19 4.06 10.54
C LEU A 292 41.06 5.50 10.03
N HIS A 293 40.78 5.68 8.75
CA HIS A 293 40.70 6.98 8.09
C HIS A 293 39.26 7.27 7.57
N PRO A 294 38.43 7.98 8.36
CA PRO A 294 37.02 8.23 8.02
C PRO A 294 36.78 8.74 6.61
N GLN A 295 37.60 9.68 6.14
CA GLN A 295 37.52 10.20 4.78
C GLN A 295 37.73 9.12 3.73
N GLN A 296 38.71 8.20 3.93
CA GLN A 296 39.00 7.13 2.99
C GLN A 296 37.89 6.08 2.97
N VAL A 297 37.28 5.80 4.13
CA VAL A 297 36.11 4.91 4.23
C VAL A 297 34.98 5.45 3.37
N LEU A 298 34.60 6.73 3.54
CA LEU A 298 33.52 7.33 2.74
C LEU A 298 33.85 7.38 1.25
N GLN A 299 35.10 7.70 0.88
CA GLN A 299 35.54 7.70 -0.52
C GLN A 299 35.48 6.31 -1.14
N ARG A 300 35.86 5.26 -0.40
CA ARG A 300 35.80 3.88 -0.87
C ARG A 300 34.34 3.41 -1.01
N LEU A 301 33.53 3.66 0.00
CA LEU A 301 32.10 3.39 -0.05
C LEU A 301 31.43 4.10 -1.25
N ASN A 302 31.69 5.39 -1.45
CA ASN A 302 31.12 6.15 -2.57
C ASN A 302 31.44 5.49 -3.90
N ARG A 303 32.72 5.10 -4.13
CA ARG A 303 33.13 4.41 -5.36
C ARG A 303 32.44 3.05 -5.54
N ASP A 304 32.29 2.29 -4.45
CA ASP A 304 31.69 0.96 -4.51
C ASP A 304 30.17 1.06 -4.78
N TYR A 305 29.49 2.05 -4.21
CA TYR A 305 28.08 2.32 -4.47
C TYR A 305 27.81 2.83 -5.88
N CYS A 306 28.57 3.83 -6.37
CA CYS A 306 28.42 4.37 -7.72
C CYS A 306 28.67 3.30 -8.79
N ARG A 307 29.65 2.39 -8.57
CA ARG A 307 29.92 1.27 -9.49
C ARG A 307 28.79 0.27 -9.58
N GLN A 308 28.01 0.08 -8.51
CA GLN A 308 26.88 -0.86 -8.51
C GLN A 308 25.63 -0.28 -9.17
N ASN A 309 25.66 1.01 -9.51
CA ASN A 309 24.57 1.74 -10.16
C ASN A 309 23.20 1.53 -9.48
N LEU A 310 23.23 1.55 -8.15
CA LEU A 310 22.04 1.45 -7.32
C LEU A 310 21.29 2.80 -7.37
N ASP A 311 19.97 2.76 -7.63
CA ASP A 311 19.11 3.96 -7.55
C ASP A 311 18.92 4.44 -6.10
N LYS A 312 19.90 4.22 -5.25
CA LYS A 312 19.90 4.53 -3.82
C LYS A 312 21.20 5.26 -3.45
N HIS A 313 21.08 6.22 -2.58
CA HIS A 313 22.19 6.91 -1.93
C HIS A 313 21.96 6.92 -0.42
N LEU A 314 22.98 7.26 0.31
CA LEU A 314 22.86 7.33 1.76
C LEU A 314 23.55 8.56 2.33
N THR A 315 22.98 9.09 3.37
CA THR A 315 23.67 10.03 4.26
C THR A 315 24.32 9.25 5.37
N MET A 316 25.52 9.62 5.78
CA MET A 316 26.19 8.94 6.89
C MET A 316 27.26 9.79 7.56
N LEU A 317 27.55 9.42 8.79
CA LEU A 317 28.77 9.83 9.49
C LEU A 317 29.55 8.57 9.88
N TYR A 318 30.82 8.57 9.60
CA TYR A 318 31.77 7.56 10.09
C TYR A 318 32.81 8.23 10.99
N GLY A 319 33.04 7.68 12.19
CA GLY A 319 33.96 8.21 13.17
C GLY A 319 34.88 7.13 13.73
N VAL A 320 36.08 7.55 14.11
CA VAL A 320 37.09 6.73 14.83
C VAL A 320 37.52 7.47 16.09
N ILE A 321 37.35 6.83 17.24
CA ILE A 321 37.86 7.30 18.52
C ILE A 321 39.21 6.63 18.76
N ASP A 322 40.23 7.44 19.07
CA ASP A 322 41.53 7.00 19.51
C ASP A 322 41.57 7.04 21.04
N LEU A 323 41.82 5.88 21.67
CA LEU A 323 41.80 5.70 23.11
C LEU A 323 43.04 6.30 23.78
N GLU A 324 44.18 6.40 23.08
CA GLU A 324 45.42 6.93 23.61
C GLU A 324 45.40 8.47 23.64
N SER A 325 45.02 9.07 22.52
CA SER A 325 44.94 10.53 22.40
C SER A 325 43.65 11.14 22.93
N ASN A 326 42.66 10.33 23.27
CA ASN A 326 41.28 10.75 23.61
C ASN A 326 40.69 11.73 22.58
N SER A 327 40.84 11.39 21.31
CA SER A 327 40.36 12.22 20.20
C SER A 327 39.40 11.48 19.29
N LEU A 328 38.51 12.23 18.65
CA LEU A 328 37.60 11.75 17.62
C LEU A 328 37.99 12.32 16.26
N VAL A 329 38.27 11.43 15.32
CA VAL A 329 38.40 11.74 13.91
C VAL A 329 37.14 11.29 13.20
N TYR A 330 36.49 12.15 12.39
CA TYR A 330 35.27 11.77 11.69
C TYR A 330 35.17 12.43 10.30
N SER A 331 34.32 11.83 9.47
CA SER A 331 33.94 12.35 8.16
C SER A 331 32.44 12.16 7.96
N SER A 332 31.80 13.10 7.25
CA SER A 332 30.36 13.07 7.01
C SER A 332 30.05 13.08 5.51
N GLY A 333 29.14 12.20 5.13
CA GLY A 333 28.48 12.18 3.84
C GLY A 333 27.07 12.76 3.93
N GLY A 334 26.96 13.99 4.49
CA GLY A 334 25.67 14.70 4.56
C GLY A 334 24.72 14.23 5.66
N GLN A 335 25.25 13.67 6.77
CA GLN A 335 24.44 13.25 7.90
C GLN A 335 23.54 14.38 8.41
N PHE A 336 22.28 14.07 8.62
CA PHE A 336 21.31 15.01 9.18
C PHE A 336 20.30 14.26 10.08
N PRO A 337 19.97 14.76 11.26
CA PRO A 337 20.56 15.94 11.96
C PRO A 337 22.06 15.79 12.22
N CYS A 338 22.74 16.94 12.40
CA CYS A 338 24.14 16.89 12.78
C CYS A 338 24.29 16.34 14.20
N PRO A 339 25.29 15.47 14.44
CA PRO A 339 25.62 15.03 15.78
C PRO A 339 25.99 16.18 16.70
N PHE A 340 25.79 15.99 17.96
CA PHE A 340 26.20 16.94 18.99
C PHE A 340 26.92 16.26 20.15
N LEU A 341 27.85 16.99 20.70
CA LEU A 341 28.64 16.62 21.87
C LEU A 341 28.16 17.48 23.06
N TYR A 342 27.92 16.84 24.19
CA TYR A 342 27.59 17.48 25.44
C TYR A 342 28.70 17.14 26.46
N ASP A 343 29.32 18.13 27.04
CA ASP A 343 30.44 18.00 27.98
C ASP A 343 30.02 18.10 29.45
N GLY A 344 28.73 18.20 29.73
CA GLY A 344 28.13 18.43 31.03
C GLY A 344 27.72 19.88 31.29
N GLU A 345 28.17 20.84 30.46
CA GLU A 345 27.87 22.26 30.56
C GLU A 345 27.27 22.80 29.25
N GLU A 346 27.91 22.54 28.13
CA GLU A 346 27.51 23.08 26.81
C GLU A 346 27.27 21.97 25.78
N VAL A 347 26.37 22.27 24.82
CA VAL A 347 26.12 21.41 23.66
C VAL A 347 26.85 21.98 22.45
N GLN A 348 27.80 21.26 21.93
CA GLN A 348 28.54 21.59 20.71
C GLN A 348 28.04 20.75 19.53
N MET A 349 27.61 21.44 18.46
CA MET A 349 27.27 20.77 17.22
C MET A 349 28.51 20.38 16.43
N LEU A 350 28.56 19.14 15.91
CA LEU A 350 29.62 18.73 15.00
C LEU A 350 29.32 19.21 13.58
N ASP A 351 30.37 19.60 12.85
CA ASP A 351 30.22 19.96 11.42
C ASP A 351 30.04 18.70 10.57
N CYS A 352 28.82 18.47 10.09
CA CYS A 352 28.44 17.30 9.31
C CYS A 352 28.14 17.60 7.84
N ARG A 353 28.55 18.76 7.34
CA ARG A 353 28.38 19.11 5.92
C ARG A 353 29.15 18.13 5.04
N GLY A 354 28.48 17.66 3.99
CA GLY A 354 29.04 16.72 3.02
C GLY A 354 28.03 16.39 1.92
N ARG A 355 28.50 15.72 0.89
CA ARG A 355 27.64 15.15 -0.16
C ARG A 355 27.23 13.73 0.24
N PRO A 356 25.96 13.31 -0.04
CA PRO A 356 25.56 11.93 0.18
C PRO A 356 26.47 10.93 -0.54
N VAL A 357 26.67 9.78 0.07
CA VAL A 357 27.44 8.67 -0.48
C VAL A 357 26.61 7.96 -1.54
N GLY A 358 27.21 7.64 -2.69
CA GLY A 358 26.58 6.94 -3.81
C GLY A 358 25.73 7.81 -4.73
N LEU A 359 25.73 9.15 -4.54
CA LEU A 359 24.95 10.08 -5.37
C LEU A 359 25.80 10.78 -6.44
N PHE A 360 27.08 11.06 -6.14
CA PHE A 360 27.99 11.77 -7.03
C PHE A 360 29.32 11.02 -7.12
N ASP A 361 29.73 10.69 -8.33
CA ASP A 361 31.00 9.96 -8.58
C ASP A 361 32.22 10.73 -8.09
N ASP A 362 32.16 12.07 -8.18
CA ASP A 362 33.22 13.02 -7.80
C ASP A 362 33.07 13.55 -6.36
N ALA A 363 32.31 12.87 -5.49
CA ALA A 363 32.13 13.35 -4.13
C ALA A 363 33.45 13.36 -3.35
N GLU A 364 33.77 14.51 -2.77
CA GLU A 364 34.86 14.68 -1.84
C GLU A 364 34.34 14.75 -0.41
N PHE A 365 35.04 14.08 0.50
CA PHE A 365 34.69 14.02 1.90
C PHE A 365 35.75 14.70 2.75
N SER A 366 35.33 15.58 3.65
CA SER A 366 36.24 16.29 4.55
C SER A 366 36.45 15.49 5.82
N VAL A 367 37.69 15.50 6.34
CA VAL A 367 38.01 14.97 7.66
C VAL A 367 37.92 16.08 8.70
N ARG A 368 37.43 15.75 9.89
CA ARG A 368 37.41 16.62 11.07
C ARG A 368 38.05 15.84 12.24
N GLN A 369 38.73 16.57 13.10
CA GLN A 369 39.26 16.03 14.35
C GLN A 369 38.89 16.95 15.50
N ILE A 370 38.49 16.36 16.61
CA ILE A 370 38.22 17.07 17.89
C ILE A 370 38.85 16.30 19.03
N ASP A 371 39.34 17.02 20.01
CA ASP A 371 39.73 16.46 21.29
C ASP A 371 38.47 16.22 22.12
N LEU A 372 38.34 15.05 22.71
CA LEU A 372 37.16 14.69 23.51
C LEU A 372 37.41 15.15 24.98
N PRO A 373 36.38 15.74 25.63
CA PRO A 373 36.41 16.03 27.06
C PRO A 373 36.63 14.77 27.89
N GLU A 374 37.05 14.92 29.18
CA GLU A 374 37.18 13.75 30.09
C GLU A 374 35.84 13.02 30.27
N THR A 375 34.76 13.77 30.31
CA THR A 375 33.39 13.24 30.36
C THR A 375 32.57 13.92 29.30
N PHE A 376 31.84 13.15 28.50
CA PHE A 376 30.98 13.68 27.45
C PHE A 376 29.94 12.65 27.05
N ASP A 377 28.89 13.18 26.40
CA ASP A 377 27.92 12.39 25.63
C ASP A 377 27.95 12.83 24.16
N LEU A 378 28.24 11.92 23.26
CA LEU A 378 28.14 12.13 21.80
C LEU A 378 26.85 11.49 21.30
N VAL A 379 25.97 12.31 20.73
CA VAL A 379 24.65 11.87 20.28
C VAL A 379 24.52 11.99 18.77
N LEU A 380 24.14 10.88 18.15
CA LEU A 380 23.78 10.79 16.75
C LEU A 380 22.31 10.38 16.65
N VAL A 381 21.56 11.04 15.77
CA VAL A 381 20.16 10.75 15.53
C VAL A 381 19.87 10.77 14.02
N SER A 382 18.88 10.02 13.58
CA SER A 382 18.34 10.14 12.20
C SER A 382 17.25 11.21 12.14
N ASP A 383 16.87 11.58 10.92
CA ASP A 383 15.83 12.60 10.68
C ASP A 383 14.45 12.14 11.16
N GLY A 384 14.19 10.84 11.23
CA GLY A 384 12.97 10.27 11.78
C GLY A 384 12.62 10.75 13.18
N ILE A 385 13.62 11.07 14.03
CA ILE A 385 13.34 11.65 15.35
C ILE A 385 12.70 13.03 15.26
N LEU A 386 13.03 13.80 14.22
CA LEU A 386 12.46 15.12 13.99
C LEU A 386 11.00 15.04 13.52
N GLU A 387 10.63 13.98 12.80
CA GLU A 387 9.26 13.75 12.35
C GLU A 387 8.32 13.46 13.52
N LEU A 388 8.83 12.81 14.55
CA LEU A 388 8.07 12.49 15.78
C LEU A 388 7.89 13.70 16.72
N MET A 389 8.54 14.82 16.45
CA MET A 389 8.42 16.01 17.31
C MET A 389 7.15 16.81 17.00
N PRO A 390 6.31 17.14 18.01
CA PRO A 390 5.01 17.81 17.81
C PRO A 390 5.15 19.31 17.60
N VAL A 391 5.99 19.73 16.64
CA VAL A 391 6.22 21.14 16.26
C VAL A 391 6.30 21.29 14.74
N ASP A 392 5.83 22.42 14.21
CA ASP A 392 5.54 22.54 12.79
C ASP A 392 6.76 22.80 11.90
N THR A 393 7.80 23.48 12.42
CA THR A 393 8.97 23.85 11.61
C THR A 393 10.18 23.01 11.94
N LEU A 394 10.99 22.69 10.93
CA LEU A 394 12.24 21.95 11.09
C LEU A 394 13.18 22.61 12.12
N GLN A 395 13.26 23.93 12.11
CA GLN A 395 14.09 24.69 13.05
C GLN A 395 13.60 24.56 14.50
N GLN A 396 12.29 24.55 14.72
CA GLN A 396 11.70 24.32 16.06
C GLN A 396 11.91 22.88 16.52
N ARG A 397 11.77 21.90 15.63
CA ARG A 397 12.05 20.47 15.91
C ARG A 397 13.49 20.28 16.36
N TYR A 398 14.41 20.88 15.62
CA TYR A 398 15.83 20.84 15.94
C TYR A 398 16.16 21.51 17.28
N SER A 399 15.59 22.69 17.55
CA SER A 399 15.74 23.39 18.82
C SER A 399 15.15 22.59 19.98
N ALA A 400 14.02 21.91 19.78
CA ALA A 400 13.41 21.05 20.79
C ALA A 400 14.26 19.82 21.09
N LEU A 401 14.92 19.24 20.09
CA LEU A 401 15.87 18.13 20.25
C LEU A 401 17.05 18.59 21.15
N LEU A 402 17.64 19.73 20.82
CA LEU A 402 18.76 20.29 21.59
C LEU A 402 18.36 20.66 23.03
N SER A 403 17.15 21.20 23.23
CA SER A 403 16.68 21.58 24.58
C SER A 403 16.47 20.38 25.50
N ARG A 404 16.10 19.21 24.96
CA ARG A 404 16.00 17.96 25.70
C ARG A 404 17.39 17.42 26.13
N SER A 405 18.43 17.89 25.47
CA SER A 405 19.82 17.51 25.73
C SER A 405 20.52 18.42 26.74
N GLN A 406 19.89 19.51 27.19
CA GLN A 406 20.45 20.46 28.15
C GLN A 406 19.90 20.15 29.56
N GLY A 407 20.77 19.73 30.49
CA GLY A 407 20.43 19.78 31.90
C GLY A 407 20.73 18.60 32.79
N THR A 408 21.04 17.43 32.28
CA THR A 408 21.52 16.25 33.00
C THR A 408 22.20 15.33 32.01
N ALA A 409 23.03 14.39 32.45
CA ALA A 409 23.63 13.35 31.59
C ALA A 409 22.57 12.88 30.60
N LEU A 410 22.86 12.97 29.29
CA LEU A 410 21.93 12.65 28.20
C LEU A 410 21.43 11.21 28.35
N ASP A 411 20.25 11.03 28.95
CA ASP A 411 19.64 9.72 29.01
C ASP A 411 18.81 9.47 27.74
N LEU A 412 19.21 8.46 26.96
CA LEU A 412 18.47 8.04 25.77
C LEU A 412 17.02 7.71 26.10
N ASP A 413 16.74 7.19 27.29
CA ASP A 413 15.39 6.85 27.70
C ASP A 413 14.53 8.11 27.97
N GLU A 414 15.14 9.20 28.48
CA GLU A 414 14.49 10.50 28.62
C GLU A 414 14.33 11.22 27.26
N MET A 415 15.36 11.17 26.41
CA MET A 415 15.27 11.75 25.05
C MET A 415 14.21 11.11 24.19
N THR A 416 14.01 9.81 24.36
CA THR A 416 13.02 9.03 23.62
C THR A 416 11.70 8.86 24.37
N ALA A 417 11.59 9.38 25.60
CA ALA A 417 10.36 9.29 26.39
C ALA A 417 9.17 9.90 25.63
N GLY A 418 8.14 9.07 25.43
CA GLY A 418 6.94 9.44 24.65
C GLY A 418 7.05 9.20 23.14
N LEU A 419 8.22 8.86 22.57
CA LEU A 419 8.36 8.50 21.17
C LEU A 419 7.84 7.07 20.91
N ASP A 420 7.98 6.17 21.88
CA ASP A 420 7.44 4.79 21.81
C ASP A 420 5.92 4.79 21.52
N VAL A 421 5.17 5.68 22.19
CA VAL A 421 3.72 5.80 22.03
C VAL A 421 3.33 6.36 20.66
N LEU A 422 4.22 7.12 20.01
CA LEU A 422 4.00 7.70 18.69
C LEU A 422 4.38 6.71 17.59
N ALA A 423 5.46 5.95 17.75
CA ALA A 423 5.85 4.89 16.83
C ALA A 423 4.78 3.79 16.73
N ASP A 424 4.18 3.38 17.85
CA ASP A 424 3.10 2.38 17.88
C ASP A 424 1.77 2.89 17.26
N LYS A 425 1.57 4.19 17.10
CA LYS A 425 0.37 4.76 16.46
C LYS A 425 0.46 4.83 14.94
N HIS A 426 1.64 4.66 14.38
CA HIS A 426 1.88 4.68 12.93
C HIS A 426 2.11 3.27 12.34
N LEU A 427 2.08 2.22 13.18
CA LEU A 427 2.04 0.81 12.82
C LEU A 427 0.62 0.26 12.81
#